data_d5b038dbc58a1d62d60c0554c0e409d2
#
_entry.id   d5b038dbc58a1d62d60c0554c0e409d2
#
_cell.length_a   1.000
_cell.length_b   1.000
_cell.length_c   1.000
_cell.angle_alpha   90.00
_cell.angle_beta   90.00
_cell.angle_gamma   90.00
#
_symmetry.space_group_name_H-M   'P 1'
#
loop_
_entity.id
_entity.type
_entity.pdbx_description
1 polymer ?
#
loop_
_entity_poly.entity_id
_entity_poly.type
_entity_poly.pdbx_seq_one_letter_code
_entity_poly.pdbx_strand_id
1 'polypeptide(L)'
;MTSAADTGRRRRMPRAARKAQMLAVAEEVFAERGYLAASMDEIAERVGVSKPMLYEYFGSKEGLLVGCIDKARTELREATEQAVIGADSPENMLRLGLLAFFRFIAERRQSYGLLRHEAAVTVQSAVEEIEAIRRQQTDLMIGWMAMSLPGVDPLELEAAAEILVGSCERLAQWCERRPEVTPERATDLLMTAVWTGLSSRAGD
;
A
#
# COMPACT_ATOMS: atom_id res chain seq x y z
N MET A 1 -5.11 58.86 -12.31
CA MET A 1 -4.44 57.88 -11.44
C MET A 1 -5.21 56.55 -11.59
N THR A 2 -4.70 55.75 -12.48
CA THR A 2 -5.39 54.51 -12.89
C THR A 2 -4.77 53.36 -12.13
N SER A 3 -5.54 52.78 -11.19
CA SER A 3 -5.16 51.61 -10.42
C SER A 3 -5.20 50.38 -11.33
N ALA A 4 -4.06 49.79 -11.61
CA ALA A 4 -3.96 48.51 -12.28
C ALA A 4 -4.34 47.41 -11.29
N ALA A 5 -5.48 46.76 -11.52
CA ALA A 5 -5.86 45.55 -10.84
C ALA A 5 -4.88 44.43 -11.23
N ASP A 6 -4.03 44.04 -10.28
CA ASP A 6 -3.20 42.84 -10.36
C ASP A 6 -4.13 41.62 -10.32
N THR A 7 -4.52 41.14 -11.50
CA THR A 7 -5.21 39.85 -11.65
C THR A 7 -4.20 38.75 -11.38
N GLY A 8 -4.10 38.35 -10.13
CA GLY A 8 -3.28 37.24 -9.66
C GLY A 8 -3.54 36.00 -10.51
N ARG A 9 -2.67 35.73 -11.47
CA ARG A 9 -2.65 34.54 -12.33
C ARG A 9 -2.52 33.33 -11.43
N ARG A 10 -3.63 32.65 -11.11
CA ARG A 10 -3.64 31.40 -10.34
C ARG A 10 -2.59 30.47 -10.94
N ARG A 11 -1.50 30.28 -10.23
CA ARG A 11 -0.37 29.42 -10.62
C ARG A 11 -0.90 28.03 -10.94
N ARG A 12 -0.80 27.63 -12.20
CA ARG A 12 -1.31 26.34 -12.68
C ARG A 12 -0.63 25.23 -11.87
N MET A 13 -1.43 24.38 -11.20
CA MET A 13 -0.92 23.26 -10.40
C MET A 13 -0.06 22.35 -11.28
N PRO A 14 1.14 21.91 -10.81
CA PRO A 14 1.97 20.95 -11.53
C PRO A 14 1.22 19.67 -11.85
N ARG A 15 1.53 19.02 -12.99
CA ARG A 15 0.84 17.79 -13.45
C ARG A 15 0.89 16.68 -12.40
N ALA A 16 2.04 16.47 -11.75
CA ALA A 16 2.20 15.46 -10.69
C ALA A 16 1.30 15.75 -9.48
N ALA A 17 1.24 17.00 -9.00
CA ALA A 17 0.38 17.39 -7.89
C ALA A 17 -1.11 17.21 -8.24
N ARG A 18 -1.49 17.52 -9.49
CA ARG A 18 -2.86 17.30 -9.98
C ARG A 18 -3.20 15.81 -10.03
N LYS A 19 -2.28 14.96 -10.52
CA LYS A 19 -2.47 13.52 -10.53
C LYS A 19 -2.65 12.96 -9.09
N ALA A 20 -1.82 13.40 -8.16
CA ALA A 20 -1.92 12.99 -6.76
C ALA A 20 -3.27 13.40 -6.12
N GLN A 21 -3.75 14.62 -6.39
CA GLN A 21 -5.07 15.09 -5.94
C GLN A 21 -6.20 14.23 -6.51
N MET A 22 -6.16 13.90 -7.80
CA MET A 22 -7.18 13.05 -8.45
C MET A 22 -7.21 11.65 -7.83
N LEU A 23 -6.04 11.05 -7.58
CA LEU A 23 -5.94 9.74 -6.95
C LEU A 23 -6.48 9.75 -5.52
N ALA A 24 -6.15 10.77 -4.71
CA ALA A 24 -6.65 10.86 -3.34
C ALA A 24 -8.19 10.90 -3.29
N VAL A 25 -8.82 11.74 -4.12
CA VAL A 25 -10.29 11.82 -4.18
C VAL A 25 -10.89 10.55 -4.77
N ALA A 26 -10.25 9.91 -5.75
CA ALA A 26 -10.72 8.64 -6.30
C ALA A 26 -10.70 7.52 -5.26
N GLU A 27 -9.67 7.44 -4.42
CA GLU A 27 -9.59 6.50 -3.29
C GLU A 27 -10.76 6.67 -2.33
N GLU A 28 -11.10 7.91 -1.96
CA GLU A 28 -12.26 8.21 -1.10
C GLU A 28 -13.57 7.73 -1.74
N VAL A 29 -13.81 8.08 -3.01
CA VAL A 29 -15.04 7.70 -3.72
C VAL A 29 -15.15 6.18 -3.88
N PHE A 30 -14.06 5.51 -4.24
CA PHE A 30 -14.04 4.05 -4.34
C PHE A 30 -14.28 3.37 -2.98
N ALA A 31 -13.73 3.92 -1.90
CA ALA A 31 -13.94 3.39 -0.56
C ALA A 31 -15.39 3.58 -0.07
N GLU A 32 -16.00 4.73 -0.38
CA GLU A 32 -17.38 5.04 0.03
C GLU A 32 -18.44 4.28 -0.78
N ARG A 33 -18.23 4.14 -2.10
CA ARG A 33 -19.23 3.61 -3.05
C ARG A 33 -18.96 2.19 -3.50
N GLY A 34 -17.74 1.72 -3.33
CA GLY A 34 -17.23 0.55 -4.06
C GLY A 34 -16.93 0.90 -5.53
N TYR A 35 -16.09 0.08 -6.17
CA TYR A 35 -15.69 0.32 -7.55
C TYR A 35 -16.86 0.38 -8.52
N LEU A 36 -17.83 -0.54 -8.42
CA LEU A 36 -18.92 -0.64 -9.38
C LEU A 36 -19.82 0.61 -9.39
N ALA A 37 -20.21 1.10 -8.21
CA ALA A 37 -21.13 2.22 -8.07
C ALA A 37 -20.45 3.60 -8.20
N ALA A 38 -19.13 3.70 -8.01
CA ALA A 38 -18.39 4.93 -8.21
C ALA A 38 -18.46 5.41 -9.66
N SER A 39 -18.61 6.73 -9.88
CA SER A 39 -18.65 7.30 -11.22
C SER A 39 -17.54 8.29 -11.48
N MET A 40 -17.08 8.37 -12.74
CA MET A 40 -16.07 9.36 -13.17
C MET A 40 -16.63 10.79 -13.07
N ASP A 41 -17.94 10.97 -13.13
CA ASP A 41 -18.57 12.30 -12.97
C ASP A 41 -18.46 12.77 -11.52
N GLU A 42 -18.80 11.93 -10.54
CA GLU A 42 -18.68 12.23 -9.11
C GLU A 42 -17.22 12.53 -8.73
N ILE A 43 -16.27 11.71 -9.22
CA ILE A 43 -14.85 11.94 -8.95
C ILE A 43 -14.39 13.28 -9.55
N ALA A 44 -14.76 13.60 -10.79
CA ALA A 44 -14.40 14.86 -11.44
C ALA A 44 -14.95 16.06 -10.66
N GLU A 45 -16.21 16.00 -10.23
CA GLU A 45 -16.87 17.03 -9.43
C GLU A 45 -16.16 17.26 -8.11
N ARG A 46 -15.86 16.18 -7.35
CA ARG A 46 -15.17 16.29 -6.06
C ARG A 46 -13.73 16.80 -6.18
N VAL A 47 -13.02 16.45 -7.26
CA VAL A 47 -11.67 16.99 -7.55
C VAL A 47 -11.73 18.46 -7.99
N GLY A 48 -12.85 18.89 -8.56
CA GLY A 48 -13.00 20.22 -9.20
C GLY A 48 -12.33 20.30 -10.57
N VAL A 49 -12.44 19.23 -11.37
CA VAL A 49 -11.93 19.15 -12.75
C VAL A 49 -13.02 18.69 -13.71
N SER A 50 -12.77 18.80 -15.01
CA SER A 50 -13.67 18.23 -16.00
C SER A 50 -13.48 16.72 -16.14
N LYS A 51 -14.55 15.97 -16.44
CA LYS A 51 -14.49 14.53 -16.73
C LYS A 51 -13.48 14.18 -17.84
N PRO A 52 -13.42 14.91 -18.97
CA PRO A 52 -12.36 14.69 -19.98
C PRO A 52 -10.94 14.77 -19.43
N MET A 53 -10.69 15.64 -18.43
CA MET A 53 -9.38 15.74 -17.81
C MET A 53 -9.02 14.47 -17.02
N LEU A 54 -9.96 13.83 -16.33
CA LEU A 54 -9.72 12.53 -15.69
C LEU A 54 -9.34 11.47 -16.72
N TYR A 55 -10.07 11.41 -17.86
CA TYR A 55 -9.74 10.48 -18.94
C TYR A 55 -8.38 10.76 -19.59
N GLU A 56 -7.97 12.02 -19.70
CA GLU A 56 -6.63 12.39 -20.18
C GLU A 56 -5.52 11.84 -19.28
N TYR A 57 -5.74 11.81 -17.94
CA TYR A 57 -4.74 11.32 -16.98
C TYR A 57 -4.71 9.80 -16.85
N PHE A 58 -5.85 9.13 -16.92
CA PHE A 58 -5.99 7.74 -16.53
C PHE A 58 -6.58 6.82 -17.62
N GLY A 59 -7.05 7.38 -18.73
CA GLY A 59 -7.63 6.64 -19.85
C GLY A 59 -9.02 6.06 -19.56
N SER A 60 -9.25 5.48 -18.39
CA SER A 60 -10.49 4.83 -18.00
C SER A 60 -10.71 4.88 -16.48
N LYS A 61 -11.90 4.46 -16.02
CA LYS A 61 -12.17 4.23 -14.59
C LYS A 61 -11.28 3.12 -14.02
N GLU A 62 -11.03 2.09 -14.83
CA GLU A 62 -10.11 1.00 -14.52
C GLU A 62 -8.67 1.52 -14.35
N GLY A 63 -8.16 2.31 -15.31
CA GLY A 63 -6.85 2.94 -15.20
C GLY A 63 -6.71 3.86 -13.98
N LEU A 64 -7.79 4.54 -13.58
CA LEU A 64 -7.83 5.31 -12.34
C LEU A 64 -7.73 4.41 -11.11
N LEU A 65 -8.43 3.28 -11.07
CA LEU A 65 -8.33 2.30 -9.99
C LEU A 65 -6.93 1.74 -9.88
N VAL A 66 -6.33 1.28 -10.99
CA VAL A 66 -4.95 0.79 -11.04
C VAL A 66 -3.97 1.86 -10.54
N GLY A 67 -4.19 3.13 -10.91
CA GLY A 67 -3.40 4.25 -10.40
C GLY A 67 -3.50 4.42 -8.88
N CYS A 68 -4.68 4.22 -8.28
CA CYS A 68 -4.87 4.25 -6.83
C CYS A 68 -4.14 3.09 -6.14
N ILE A 69 -4.22 1.89 -6.72
CA ILE A 69 -3.53 0.69 -6.23
C ILE A 69 -2.00 0.89 -6.27
N ASP A 70 -1.46 1.35 -7.40
CA ASP A 70 -0.02 1.62 -7.56
C ASP A 70 0.50 2.68 -6.56
N LYS A 71 -0.31 3.73 -6.32
CA LYS A 71 0.00 4.74 -5.31
C LYS A 71 0.07 4.12 -3.90
N ALA A 72 -0.95 3.35 -3.50
CA ALA A 72 -0.99 2.70 -2.19
C ALA A 72 0.18 1.72 -2.00
N ARG A 73 0.55 0.97 -3.05
CA ARG A 73 1.76 0.13 -3.10
C ARG A 73 3.02 0.93 -2.82
N THR A 74 3.21 2.01 -3.56
CA THR A 74 4.40 2.85 -3.43
C THR A 74 4.53 3.41 -2.02
N GLU A 75 3.44 3.94 -1.46
CA GLU A 75 3.40 4.48 -0.11
C GLU A 75 3.70 3.41 0.97
N LEU A 76 3.14 2.20 0.82
CA LEU A 76 3.42 1.08 1.74
C LEU A 76 4.90 0.67 1.69
N ARG A 77 5.45 0.53 0.47
CA ARG A 77 6.87 0.19 0.28
C ARG A 77 7.77 1.24 0.92
N GLU A 78 7.54 2.52 0.63
CA GLU A 78 8.32 3.62 1.20
C GLU A 78 8.24 3.64 2.73
N ALA A 79 7.04 3.44 3.31
CA ALA A 79 6.85 3.40 4.76
C ALA A 79 7.63 2.25 5.41
N THR A 80 7.61 1.06 4.82
CA THR A 80 8.32 -0.11 5.34
C THR A 80 9.84 0.02 5.16
N GLU A 81 10.32 0.48 3.99
CA GLU A 81 11.75 0.73 3.75
C GLU A 81 12.32 1.76 4.71
N GLN A 82 11.61 2.87 4.95
CA GLN A 82 12.06 3.91 5.89
C GLN A 82 12.08 3.40 7.33
N ALA A 83 11.12 2.58 7.72
CA ALA A 83 11.04 2.09 9.09
C ALA A 83 12.21 1.18 9.49
N VAL A 84 12.82 0.47 8.55
CA VAL A 84 13.91 -0.47 8.82
C VAL A 84 15.29 0.17 8.76
N ILE A 85 15.39 1.45 8.37
CA ILE A 85 16.67 2.17 8.33
C ILE A 85 17.23 2.25 9.75
N GLY A 86 18.49 1.78 9.92
CA GLY A 86 19.18 1.79 11.20
C GLY A 86 18.79 0.67 12.16
N ALA A 87 18.04 -0.34 11.69
CA ALA A 87 17.82 -1.55 12.48
C ALA A 87 19.16 -2.20 12.86
N ASP A 88 19.30 -2.58 14.11
CA ASP A 88 20.53 -3.10 14.73
C ASP A 88 20.63 -4.64 14.69
N SER A 89 19.56 -5.30 14.32
CA SER A 89 19.46 -6.76 14.26
C SER A 89 18.41 -7.22 13.26
N PRO A 90 18.49 -8.47 12.74
CA PRO A 90 17.44 -9.05 11.90
C PRO A 90 16.08 -9.08 12.58
N GLU A 91 16.05 -9.34 13.88
CA GLU A 91 14.80 -9.33 14.67
C GLU A 91 14.17 -7.93 14.69
N ASN A 92 14.98 -6.92 14.98
CA ASN A 92 14.51 -5.54 15.03
C ASN A 92 14.09 -5.04 13.64
N MET A 93 14.80 -5.43 12.58
CA MET A 93 14.43 -5.13 11.19
C MET A 93 13.05 -5.68 10.85
N LEU A 94 12.81 -6.98 11.13
CA LEU A 94 11.51 -7.60 10.91
C LEU A 94 10.42 -6.91 11.73
N ARG A 95 10.68 -6.67 13.02
CA ARG A 95 9.73 -5.98 13.92
C ARG A 95 9.33 -4.60 13.41
N LEU A 96 10.30 -3.79 13.01
CA LEU A 96 10.06 -2.43 12.51
C LEU A 96 9.28 -2.44 11.19
N GLY A 97 9.62 -3.36 10.27
CA GLY A 97 8.90 -3.53 9.00
C GLY A 97 7.44 -3.95 9.22
N LEU A 98 7.19 -4.93 10.10
CA LEU A 98 5.85 -5.36 10.47
C LEU A 98 5.04 -4.26 11.15
N LEU A 99 5.66 -3.50 12.05
CA LEU A 99 5.01 -2.38 12.72
C LEU A 99 4.62 -1.29 11.72
N ALA A 100 5.50 -0.95 10.79
CA ALA A 100 5.20 0.01 9.73
C ALA A 100 4.05 -0.47 8.84
N PHE A 101 4.03 -1.76 8.48
CA PHE A 101 2.94 -2.37 7.73
C PHE A 101 1.60 -2.25 8.46
N PHE A 102 1.51 -2.66 9.72
CA PHE A 102 0.25 -2.60 10.46
C PHE A 102 -0.20 -1.16 10.76
N ARG A 103 0.73 -0.22 10.98
CA ARG A 103 0.42 1.21 11.11
C ARG A 103 -0.13 1.77 9.81
N PHE A 104 0.51 1.49 8.68
CA PHE A 104 0.02 1.90 7.37
C PHE A 104 -1.42 1.44 7.14
N ILE A 105 -1.73 0.19 7.44
CA ILE A 105 -3.09 -0.35 7.28
C ILE A 105 -4.08 0.33 8.22
N ALA A 106 -3.70 0.57 9.48
CA ALA A 106 -4.57 1.22 10.47
C ALA A 106 -4.88 2.68 10.09
N GLU A 107 -3.89 3.39 9.56
CA GLU A 107 -4.01 4.81 9.16
C GLU A 107 -4.65 4.98 7.78
N ARG A 108 -4.43 4.03 6.87
CA ARG A 108 -4.83 4.07 5.45
C ARG A 108 -5.87 3.01 5.09
N ARG A 109 -6.85 2.76 5.97
CA ARG A 109 -7.90 1.73 5.78
C ARG A 109 -8.58 1.80 4.42
N GLN A 110 -8.82 3.01 3.91
CA GLN A 110 -9.46 3.22 2.60
C GLN A 110 -8.56 2.75 1.46
N SER A 111 -7.30 3.20 1.43
CA SER A 111 -6.32 2.79 0.41
C SER A 111 -6.05 1.28 0.45
N TYR A 112 -5.92 0.71 1.65
CA TYR A 112 -5.72 -0.73 1.83
C TYR A 112 -6.97 -1.54 1.44
N GLY A 113 -8.17 -1.02 1.68
CA GLY A 113 -9.41 -1.63 1.23
C GLY A 113 -9.49 -1.80 -0.30
N LEU A 114 -8.86 -0.89 -1.06
CA LEU A 114 -8.72 -1.01 -2.53
C LEU A 114 -7.75 -2.11 -2.95
N LEU A 115 -6.71 -2.36 -2.15
CA LEU A 115 -5.77 -3.48 -2.35
C LEU A 115 -6.43 -4.84 -2.06
N ARG A 116 -7.63 -4.81 -1.45
CA ARG A 116 -8.41 -6.00 -1.08
C ARG A 116 -9.58 -6.21 -2.02
N HIS A 117 -9.81 -7.39 -2.35
CA HIS A 117 -10.90 -8.22 -2.85
C HIS A 117 -12.06 -7.65 -3.69
N GLU A 118 -12.75 -6.57 -3.34
CA GLU A 118 -14.02 -6.26 -4.04
C GLU A 118 -13.81 -5.59 -5.39
N ALA A 119 -12.82 -4.73 -5.52
CA ALA A 119 -12.47 -4.10 -6.79
C ALA A 119 -11.67 -5.04 -7.70
N ALA A 120 -10.81 -5.87 -7.12
CA ALA A 120 -9.90 -6.74 -7.85
C ALA A 120 -10.59 -7.90 -8.56
N VAL A 121 -11.65 -8.47 -7.99
CA VAL A 121 -12.37 -9.61 -8.59
C VAL A 121 -13.09 -9.23 -9.90
N THR A 122 -13.37 -7.95 -10.10
CA THR A 122 -14.15 -7.47 -11.27
C THR A 122 -13.26 -6.90 -12.39
N VAL A 123 -12.00 -6.59 -12.10
CA VAL A 123 -11.08 -5.88 -13.01
C VAL A 123 -9.76 -6.64 -13.10
N GLN A 124 -9.52 -7.31 -14.21
CA GLN A 124 -8.35 -8.19 -14.41
C GLN A 124 -7.01 -7.46 -14.21
N SER A 125 -6.87 -6.23 -14.71
CA SER A 125 -5.65 -5.43 -14.54
C SER A 125 -5.37 -5.05 -13.08
N ALA A 126 -6.42 -4.90 -12.25
CA ALA A 126 -6.26 -4.67 -10.83
C ALA A 126 -5.78 -5.94 -10.10
N VAL A 127 -6.26 -7.12 -10.51
CA VAL A 127 -5.77 -8.42 -10.00
C VAL A 127 -4.27 -8.58 -10.32
N GLU A 128 -3.88 -8.33 -11.57
CA GLU A 128 -2.48 -8.42 -12.01
C GLU A 128 -1.57 -7.46 -11.24
N GLU A 129 -2.03 -6.24 -10.97
CA GLU A 129 -1.28 -5.24 -10.18
C GLU A 129 -1.14 -5.67 -8.72
N ILE A 130 -2.19 -6.21 -8.09
CA ILE A 130 -2.14 -6.73 -6.72
C ILE A 130 -1.17 -7.91 -6.61
N GLU A 131 -1.19 -8.83 -7.57
CA GLU A 131 -0.23 -9.94 -7.60
C GLU A 131 1.22 -9.46 -7.84
N ALA A 132 1.41 -8.39 -8.62
CA ALA A 132 2.72 -7.77 -8.78
C ALA A 132 3.21 -7.14 -7.47
N ILE A 133 2.31 -6.54 -6.69
CA ILE A 133 2.62 -6.01 -5.34
C ILE A 133 3.09 -7.13 -4.42
N ARG A 134 2.33 -8.23 -4.37
CA ARG A 134 2.65 -9.38 -3.51
C ARG A 134 4.02 -9.95 -3.86
N ARG A 135 4.28 -10.20 -5.15
CA ARG A 135 5.60 -10.66 -5.61
C ARG A 135 6.72 -9.71 -5.18
N GLN A 136 6.56 -8.40 -5.37
CA GLN A 136 7.57 -7.42 -4.98
C GLN A 136 7.84 -7.44 -3.46
N GLN A 137 6.81 -7.59 -2.64
CA GLN A 137 6.97 -7.69 -1.17
C GLN A 137 7.70 -8.98 -0.79
N THR A 138 7.34 -10.10 -1.41
CA THR A 138 8.02 -11.38 -1.21
C THR A 138 9.49 -11.29 -1.62
N ASP A 139 9.82 -10.72 -2.80
CA ASP A 139 11.20 -10.56 -3.28
C ASP A 139 12.05 -9.70 -2.34
N LEU A 140 11.51 -8.60 -1.82
CA LEU A 140 12.19 -7.76 -0.82
C LEU A 140 12.45 -8.54 0.47
N MET A 141 11.48 -9.31 0.94
CA MET A 141 11.62 -10.13 2.14
C MET A 141 12.67 -11.21 1.96
N ILE A 142 12.68 -11.92 0.82
CA ILE A 142 13.71 -12.91 0.46
C ILE A 142 15.10 -12.25 0.49
N GLY A 143 15.24 -11.07 -0.12
CA GLY A 143 16.51 -10.33 -0.12
C GLY A 143 17.02 -10.01 1.28
N TRP A 144 16.15 -9.58 2.18
CA TRP A 144 16.53 -9.30 3.57
C TRP A 144 16.87 -10.57 4.35
N MET A 145 16.09 -11.63 4.17
CA MET A 145 16.36 -12.93 4.80
C MET A 145 17.69 -13.50 4.32
N ALA A 146 18.00 -13.46 3.03
CA ALA A 146 19.25 -13.96 2.47
C ALA A 146 20.48 -13.24 3.03
N MET A 147 20.39 -11.93 3.26
CA MET A 147 21.47 -11.17 3.91
C MET A 147 21.63 -11.51 5.40
N SER A 148 20.54 -11.85 6.08
CA SER A 148 20.52 -12.10 7.53
C SER A 148 20.75 -13.56 7.91
N LEU A 149 20.51 -14.49 6.97
CA LEU A 149 20.57 -15.94 7.15
C LEU A 149 21.47 -16.58 6.07
N PRO A 150 22.79 -16.31 6.07
CA PRO A 150 23.69 -16.85 5.06
C PRO A 150 23.74 -18.38 5.17
N GLY A 151 23.58 -19.06 4.03
CA GLY A 151 23.65 -20.52 3.95
C GLY A 151 22.29 -21.26 4.04
N VAL A 152 21.21 -20.56 4.27
CA VAL A 152 19.86 -21.15 4.18
C VAL A 152 19.48 -21.40 2.72
N ASP A 153 18.85 -22.54 2.44
CA ASP A 153 18.39 -22.90 1.10
C ASP A 153 17.47 -21.80 0.53
N PRO A 154 17.69 -21.34 -0.72
CA PRO A 154 16.83 -20.37 -1.37
C PRO A 154 15.33 -20.74 -1.38
N LEU A 155 14.99 -22.01 -1.54
CA LEU A 155 13.60 -22.48 -1.48
C LEU A 155 12.97 -22.30 -0.09
N GLU A 156 13.76 -22.50 0.96
CA GLU A 156 13.30 -22.27 2.34
C GLU A 156 13.08 -20.78 2.64
N LEU A 157 13.94 -19.90 2.08
CA LEU A 157 13.77 -18.44 2.19
C LEU A 157 12.50 -17.99 1.45
N GLU A 158 12.27 -18.50 0.24
CA GLU A 158 11.06 -18.23 -0.53
C GLU A 158 9.80 -18.66 0.24
N ALA A 159 9.78 -19.89 0.72
CA ALA A 159 8.65 -20.40 1.52
C ALA A 159 8.41 -19.58 2.80
N ALA A 160 9.47 -19.18 3.51
CA ALA A 160 9.37 -18.35 4.71
C ALA A 160 8.82 -16.96 4.39
N ALA A 161 9.24 -16.34 3.27
CA ALA A 161 8.74 -15.05 2.82
C ALA A 161 7.25 -15.12 2.43
N GLU A 162 6.83 -16.15 1.69
CA GLU A 162 5.41 -16.38 1.34
C GLU A 162 4.54 -16.56 2.60
N ILE A 163 4.99 -17.36 3.56
CA ILE A 163 4.29 -17.55 4.84
C ILE A 163 4.16 -16.21 5.59
N LEU A 164 5.23 -15.42 5.63
CA LEU A 164 5.24 -14.15 6.35
C LEU A 164 4.31 -13.13 5.69
N VAL A 165 4.40 -12.94 4.37
CA VAL A 165 3.54 -12.02 3.62
C VAL A 165 2.07 -12.43 3.73
N GLY A 166 1.75 -13.71 3.52
CA GLY A 166 0.40 -14.23 3.68
C GLY A 166 -0.14 -14.07 5.11
N SER A 167 0.72 -14.27 6.12
CA SER A 167 0.35 -14.07 7.53
C SER A 167 0.06 -12.59 7.83
N CYS A 168 0.86 -11.66 7.30
CA CYS A 168 0.63 -10.22 7.40
C CYS A 168 -0.74 -9.84 6.83
N GLU A 169 -1.04 -10.25 5.61
CA GLU A 169 -2.32 -9.96 4.94
C GLU A 169 -3.50 -10.52 5.74
N ARG A 170 -3.40 -11.78 6.18
CA ARG A 170 -4.47 -12.42 6.92
C ARG A 170 -4.69 -11.81 8.30
N LEU A 171 -3.62 -11.46 9.00
CA LEU A 171 -3.70 -10.81 10.30
C LEU A 171 -4.25 -9.37 10.17
N ALA A 172 -3.87 -8.63 9.15
CA ALA A 172 -4.43 -7.33 8.85
C ALA A 172 -5.95 -7.38 8.67
N GLN A 173 -6.46 -8.36 7.92
CA GLN A 173 -7.90 -8.59 7.76
C GLN A 173 -8.61 -8.92 9.07
N TRP A 174 -7.94 -9.67 9.95
CA TRP A 174 -8.49 -9.99 11.26
C TRP A 174 -8.54 -8.74 12.15
N CYS A 175 -7.49 -7.89 12.13
CA CYS A 175 -7.42 -6.65 12.90
C CYS A 175 -8.52 -5.64 12.50
N GLU A 176 -8.94 -5.59 11.24
CA GLU A 176 -10.04 -4.72 10.81
C GLU A 176 -11.36 -4.99 11.56
N ARG A 177 -11.60 -6.25 11.94
CA ARG A 177 -12.77 -6.69 12.70
C ARG A 177 -12.55 -6.62 14.21
N ARG A 178 -11.38 -6.14 14.65
CA ARG A 178 -10.93 -6.08 16.03
C ARG A 178 -10.27 -4.72 16.32
N PRO A 179 -11.07 -3.65 16.43
CA PRO A 179 -10.55 -2.29 16.62
C PRO A 179 -9.74 -2.11 17.90
N GLU A 180 -9.87 -3.03 18.86
CA GLU A 180 -9.07 -3.10 20.08
C GLU A 180 -7.63 -3.58 19.88
N VAL A 181 -7.33 -4.18 18.70
CA VAL A 181 -5.98 -4.66 18.37
C VAL A 181 -5.19 -3.53 17.73
N THR A 182 -4.21 -3.00 18.45
CA THR A 182 -3.32 -1.95 17.94
C THR A 182 -2.27 -2.52 16.97
N PRO A 183 -1.65 -1.68 16.11
CA PRO A 183 -0.53 -2.09 15.25
C PRO A 183 0.61 -2.76 16.03
N GLU A 184 0.94 -2.26 17.21
CA GLU A 184 1.96 -2.82 18.10
C GLU A 184 1.57 -4.23 18.55
N ARG A 185 0.31 -4.42 18.97
CA ARG A 185 -0.18 -5.73 19.39
C ARG A 185 -0.21 -6.74 18.24
N ALA A 186 -0.62 -6.32 17.05
CA ALA A 186 -0.59 -7.17 15.85
C ALA A 186 0.85 -7.60 15.51
N THR A 187 1.79 -6.66 15.59
CA THR A 187 3.22 -6.92 15.41
C THR A 187 3.74 -7.95 16.41
N ASP A 188 3.45 -7.79 17.70
CA ASP A 188 3.91 -8.71 18.74
C ASP A 188 3.33 -10.12 18.56
N LEU A 189 2.06 -10.22 18.19
CA LEU A 189 1.42 -11.50 17.90
C LEU A 189 2.11 -12.23 16.74
N LEU A 190 2.39 -11.49 15.65
CA LEU A 190 3.04 -12.07 14.48
C LEU A 190 4.50 -12.42 14.76
N MET A 191 5.25 -11.55 15.42
CA MET A 191 6.63 -11.84 15.85
C MET A 191 6.71 -13.10 16.71
N THR A 192 5.81 -13.25 17.68
CA THR A 192 5.76 -14.46 18.53
C THR A 192 5.52 -15.72 17.71
N ALA A 193 4.68 -15.64 16.67
CA ALA A 193 4.35 -16.81 15.85
C ALA A 193 5.46 -17.19 14.85
N VAL A 194 6.22 -16.23 14.33
CA VAL A 194 7.15 -16.49 13.22
C VAL A 194 8.63 -16.41 13.61
N TRP A 195 9.00 -15.55 14.58
CA TRP A 195 10.41 -15.32 14.91
C TRP A 195 11.12 -16.56 15.46
N THR A 196 10.45 -17.33 16.30
CA THR A 196 11.05 -18.55 16.88
C THR A 196 11.44 -19.55 15.78
N GLY A 197 10.61 -19.70 14.74
CA GLY A 197 10.92 -20.59 13.61
C GLY A 197 12.03 -20.06 12.71
N LEU A 198 12.13 -18.73 12.55
CA LEU A 198 13.17 -18.09 11.77
C LEU A 198 14.53 -18.07 12.50
N SER A 199 14.54 -17.75 13.79
CA SER A 199 15.77 -17.62 14.59
C SER A 199 16.46 -18.97 14.85
N SER A 200 15.71 -20.08 14.90
CA SER A 200 16.31 -21.41 15.04
C SER A 200 17.16 -21.83 13.86
N ARG A 201 16.95 -21.21 12.69
CA ARG A 201 17.72 -21.46 11.46
C ARG A 201 18.93 -20.54 11.31
N ALA A 202 18.99 -19.45 12.07
CA ALA A 202 20.12 -18.52 12.08
C ALA A 202 21.28 -18.99 12.99
N GLY A 203 21.07 -20.04 13.81
CA GLY A 203 22.01 -20.54 14.81
C GLY A 203 22.70 -21.87 14.48
N ASP A 204 22.36 -22.48 13.33
CA ASP A 204 23.04 -23.66 12.79
C ASP A 204 24.01 -23.25 11.66
#